data_4f4034cd82eaf7efaaddb8b63d5f35b1
#
_entry.id   4f4034cd82eaf7efaaddb8b63d5f35b1
#
_cell.length_a   1.000
_cell.length_b   1.000
_cell.length_c   1.000
_cell.angle_alpha   90.00
_cell.angle_beta   90.00
_cell.angle_gamma   90.00
#
_symmetry.space_group_name_H-M   'P 1'
#
loop_
_entity.id
_entity.type
_entity.pdbx_description
1 polymer ?
#
loop_
_entity_poly.entity_id
_entity_poly.type
_entity_poly.pdbx_seq_one_letter_code
_entity_poly.pdbx_strand_id
1 'polypeptide(L)'
;MIRRLLLVVGIIVSLSSCGGDIAYRIEGKLTNLEDQTLYAVFENEDIKVVDTVTCGKPGEFLIEKKQGDFREVTIFFADKMHWVTAYLEKGEKVTITGDADYPAMLRVKGGRINDRLSAIRKEMAPLLKEQADLIRQLNKKNRENLNSSIEEADMASRLADVNSL
;
A
#
# COMPACT_ATOMS: atom_id res chain seq x y z
N MET A 1 -55.21 47.99 12.09
CA MET A 1 -53.76 47.64 12.10
C MET A 1 -53.66 46.14 12.10
N ILE A 2 -53.44 45.51 10.93
CA ILE A 2 -53.39 44.07 10.75
C ILE A 2 -51.91 43.70 10.59
N ARG A 3 -51.37 43.05 11.62
CA ARG A 3 -50.00 42.56 11.67
C ARG A 3 -49.95 41.22 10.87
N ARG A 4 -49.40 41.27 9.68
CA ARG A 4 -49.14 40.06 8.87
C ARG A 4 -47.95 39.32 9.43
N LEU A 5 -48.22 38.18 10.02
CA LEU A 5 -47.20 37.21 10.46
C LEU A 5 -46.82 36.35 9.25
N LEU A 6 -45.63 36.60 8.67
CA LEU A 6 -45.04 35.76 7.63
C LEU A 6 -44.38 34.55 8.28
N LEU A 7 -45.04 33.40 8.14
CA LEU A 7 -44.49 32.09 8.48
C LEU A 7 -43.51 31.69 7.37
N VAL A 8 -42.24 31.83 7.65
CA VAL A 8 -41.18 31.25 6.79
C VAL A 8 -41.06 29.77 7.15
N VAL A 9 -41.68 28.91 6.35
CA VAL A 9 -41.48 27.49 6.40
C VAL A 9 -40.14 27.19 5.77
N GLY A 10 -39.13 27.03 6.59
CA GLY A 10 -37.81 26.55 6.17
C GLY A 10 -37.91 25.07 5.75
N ILE A 11 -37.91 24.82 4.47
CA ILE A 11 -37.73 23.47 3.90
C ILE A 11 -36.28 23.10 4.16
N ILE A 12 -36.04 22.31 5.22
CA ILE A 12 -34.78 21.61 5.41
C ILE A 12 -34.75 20.48 4.39
N VAL A 13 -34.16 20.73 3.25
CA VAL A 13 -33.79 19.69 2.30
C VAL A 13 -32.63 18.93 2.94
N SER A 14 -32.97 17.86 3.66
CA SER A 14 -32.00 16.84 4.04
C SER A 14 -31.48 16.22 2.75
N LEU A 15 -30.34 16.68 2.29
CA LEU A 15 -29.53 16.00 1.31
C LEU A 15 -29.07 14.69 1.97
N SER A 16 -29.94 13.69 1.88
CA SER A 16 -29.54 12.30 2.10
C SER A 16 -28.49 12.01 1.04
N SER A 17 -27.23 12.19 1.41
CA SER A 17 -26.10 11.70 0.65
C SER A 17 -26.31 10.20 0.48
N CYS A 18 -26.79 9.80 -0.69
CA CYS A 18 -26.90 8.42 -1.13
C CYS A 18 -25.50 7.93 -1.51
N GLY A 19 -24.54 8.08 -0.60
CA GLY A 19 -23.22 7.47 -0.64
C GLY A 19 -23.37 6.09 0.00
N GLY A 20 -23.49 5.04 -0.83
CA GLY A 20 -23.38 3.69 -0.30
C GLY A 20 -22.12 3.59 0.55
N ASP A 21 -22.21 2.95 1.72
CA ASP A 21 -21.11 2.82 2.66
C ASP A 21 -19.87 2.27 1.95
N ILE A 22 -18.74 2.93 2.13
CA ILE A 22 -17.46 2.45 1.60
C ILE A 22 -17.09 1.23 2.42
N ALA A 23 -17.02 0.06 1.76
CA ALA A 23 -16.67 -1.18 2.43
C ALA A 23 -15.17 -1.26 2.76
N TYR A 24 -14.32 -0.71 1.87
CA TYR A 24 -12.87 -0.69 2.06
C TYR A 24 -12.30 0.65 1.60
N ARG A 25 -11.39 1.19 2.40
CA ARG A 25 -10.66 2.42 2.08
C ARG A 25 -9.17 2.22 2.36
N ILE A 26 -8.35 2.39 1.32
CA ILE A 26 -6.90 2.23 1.40
C ILE A 26 -6.25 3.52 0.92
N GLU A 27 -5.46 4.13 1.78
CA GLU A 27 -4.71 5.34 1.46
C GLU A 27 -3.22 5.03 1.49
N GLY A 28 -2.49 5.45 0.46
CA GLY A 28 -1.05 5.35 0.37
C GLY A 28 -0.37 6.70 0.34
N LYS A 29 0.76 6.79 1.07
CA LYS A 29 1.69 7.91 0.98
C LYS A 29 3.11 7.39 1.07
N LEU A 30 3.72 7.24 -0.11
CA LEU A 30 5.05 6.65 -0.27
C LEU A 30 6.03 7.70 -0.80
N THR A 31 7.22 7.75 -0.21
CA THR A 31 8.35 8.47 -0.80
C THR A 31 8.97 7.62 -1.90
N ASN A 32 9.66 8.25 -2.85
CA ASN A 32 10.35 7.58 -3.97
C ASN A 32 9.44 6.71 -4.87
N LEU A 33 8.12 6.90 -4.81
CA LEU A 33 7.20 6.32 -5.77
C LEU A 33 7.01 7.32 -6.92
N GLU A 34 7.65 7.07 -8.04
CA GLU A 34 7.55 7.88 -9.25
C GLU A 34 6.39 7.45 -10.15
N ASP A 35 5.89 6.24 -9.92
CA ASP A 35 4.82 5.64 -10.68
C ASP A 35 3.51 6.42 -10.54
N GLN A 36 2.87 6.71 -11.66
CA GLN A 36 1.54 7.31 -11.70
C GLN A 36 0.43 6.25 -11.72
N THR A 37 0.77 5.00 -11.98
CA THR A 37 -0.19 3.90 -12.10
C THR A 37 0.26 2.71 -11.25
N LEU A 38 -0.65 2.20 -10.44
CA LEU A 38 -0.49 1.00 -9.63
C LEU A 38 -1.57 -0.02 -10.01
N TYR A 39 -1.36 -1.28 -9.67
CA TYR A 39 -2.33 -2.35 -9.89
C TYR A 39 -2.72 -2.97 -8.56
N ALA A 40 -3.97 -2.81 -8.16
CA ALA A 40 -4.50 -3.39 -6.93
C ALA A 40 -5.23 -4.70 -7.23
N VAL A 41 -4.76 -5.77 -6.65
CA VAL A 41 -5.34 -7.11 -6.76
C VAL A 41 -6.05 -7.43 -5.45
N PHE A 42 -7.38 -7.47 -5.48
CA PHE A 42 -8.23 -7.82 -4.34
C PHE A 42 -8.56 -9.29 -4.38
N GLU A 43 -8.38 -9.98 -3.28
CA GLU A 43 -8.57 -11.42 -3.23
C GLU A 43 -9.36 -11.86 -1.99
N ASN A 44 -10.11 -12.96 -2.17
CA ASN A 44 -10.59 -13.87 -1.14
C ASN A 44 -10.46 -15.29 -1.67
N GLU A 45 -11.06 -16.28 -0.99
CA GLU A 45 -10.95 -17.70 -1.36
C GLU A 45 -11.43 -18.00 -2.79
N ASP A 46 -12.46 -17.25 -3.26
CA ASP A 46 -13.18 -17.55 -4.52
C ASP A 46 -13.06 -16.44 -5.58
N ILE A 47 -12.65 -15.24 -5.19
CA ILE A 47 -12.73 -14.05 -6.04
C ILE A 47 -11.37 -13.37 -6.11
N LYS A 48 -10.99 -13.01 -7.35
CA LYS A 48 -9.85 -12.17 -7.64
C LYS A 48 -10.25 -11.03 -8.57
N VAL A 49 -10.07 -9.80 -8.12
CA VAL A 49 -10.41 -8.57 -8.87
C VAL A 49 -9.17 -7.70 -9.01
N VAL A 50 -8.88 -7.27 -10.22
CA VAL A 50 -7.75 -6.38 -10.50
C VAL A 50 -8.26 -5.00 -10.87
N ASP A 51 -7.78 -3.98 -10.17
CA ASP A 51 -8.05 -2.58 -10.46
C ASP A 51 -6.76 -1.86 -10.87
N THR A 52 -6.91 -0.91 -11.78
CA THR A 52 -5.86 0.06 -12.06
C THR A 52 -6.08 1.30 -11.20
N VAL A 53 -5.06 1.73 -10.48
CA VAL A 53 -5.11 2.85 -9.55
C VAL A 53 -4.19 3.96 -10.06
N THR A 54 -4.73 5.15 -10.25
CA THR A 54 -3.94 6.33 -10.64
C THR A 54 -3.59 7.14 -9.40
N CYS A 55 -2.32 7.47 -9.24
CA CYS A 55 -1.85 8.36 -8.19
C CYS A 55 -2.29 9.80 -8.48
N GLY A 56 -2.99 10.43 -7.54
CA GLY A 56 -3.42 11.83 -7.68
C GLY A 56 -2.26 12.82 -7.58
N LYS A 57 -1.22 12.45 -6.81
CA LYS A 57 0.07 13.14 -6.69
C LYS A 57 1.16 12.08 -6.62
N PRO A 58 2.42 12.43 -6.93
CA PRO A 58 3.53 11.51 -6.78
C PRO A 58 3.53 10.87 -5.38
N GLY A 59 3.48 9.55 -5.34
CA GLY A 59 3.48 8.78 -4.10
C GLY A 59 2.15 8.74 -3.33
N GLU A 60 1.10 9.46 -3.72
CA GLU A 60 -0.18 9.46 -3.02
C GLU A 60 -1.26 8.76 -3.85
N PHE A 61 -1.91 7.76 -3.25
CA PHE A 61 -3.03 7.05 -3.88
C PHE A 61 -4.17 6.80 -2.89
N LEU A 62 -5.38 6.68 -3.44
CA LEU A 62 -6.60 6.35 -2.72
C LEU A 62 -7.35 5.26 -3.48
N ILE A 63 -7.70 4.20 -2.77
CA ILE A 63 -8.53 3.12 -3.29
C ILE A 63 -9.77 3.00 -2.41
N GLU A 64 -10.94 3.05 -3.02
CA GLU A 64 -12.21 2.88 -2.36
C GLU A 64 -13.03 1.79 -3.05
N LYS A 65 -13.55 0.84 -2.28
CA LYS A 65 -14.48 -0.20 -2.72
C LYS A 65 -15.77 -0.10 -1.93
N LYS A 66 -16.89 -0.03 -2.62
CA LYS A 66 -18.22 0.02 -1.99
C LYS A 66 -18.78 -1.36 -1.70
N GLN A 67 -18.33 -2.38 -2.42
CA GLN A 67 -18.85 -3.74 -2.34
C GLN A 67 -17.71 -4.75 -2.47
N GLY A 68 -17.97 -5.96 -2.02
CA GLY A 68 -17.06 -7.09 -2.07
C GLY A 68 -16.86 -7.71 -0.70
N ASP A 69 -16.35 -8.92 -0.69
CA ASP A 69 -15.93 -9.65 0.50
C ASP A 69 -14.46 -10.04 0.31
N PHE A 70 -13.58 -9.04 0.34
CA PHE A 70 -12.16 -9.23 0.17
C PHE A 70 -11.47 -9.33 1.51
N ARG A 71 -10.46 -10.22 1.60
CA ARG A 71 -9.65 -10.41 2.80
C ARG A 71 -8.29 -9.76 2.70
N GLU A 72 -7.81 -9.57 1.47
CA GLU A 72 -6.54 -8.90 1.23
C GLU A 72 -6.53 -8.13 -0.08
N VAL A 73 -5.60 -7.21 -0.17
CA VAL A 73 -5.24 -6.52 -1.40
C VAL A 73 -3.73 -6.52 -1.55
N THR A 74 -3.25 -6.91 -2.73
CA THR A 74 -1.85 -6.74 -3.11
C THR A 74 -1.75 -5.62 -4.13
N ILE A 75 -0.99 -4.58 -3.80
CA ILE A 75 -0.77 -3.41 -4.65
C ILE A 75 0.60 -3.55 -5.28
N PHE A 76 0.63 -3.79 -6.58
CA PHE A 76 1.84 -3.85 -7.40
C PHE A 76 2.19 -2.46 -7.90
N PHE A 77 3.47 -2.13 -7.85
CA PHE A 77 4.02 -0.94 -8.50
C PHE A 77 4.06 -1.15 -10.02
N ALA A 78 4.34 -0.10 -10.79
CA ALA A 78 4.28 -0.18 -12.25
C ALA A 78 5.25 -1.20 -12.84
N ASP A 79 6.39 -1.44 -12.19
CA ASP A 79 7.37 -2.46 -12.58
C ASP A 79 6.86 -3.91 -12.40
N LYS A 80 5.76 -4.10 -11.65
CA LYS A 80 5.17 -5.40 -11.29
C LYS A 80 6.11 -6.36 -10.55
N MET A 81 7.28 -5.88 -10.17
CA MET A 81 8.28 -6.63 -9.40
C MET A 81 8.25 -6.26 -7.92
N HIS A 82 7.78 -5.06 -7.61
CA HIS A 82 7.61 -4.57 -6.25
C HIS A 82 6.13 -4.47 -5.89
N TRP A 83 5.78 -4.85 -4.67
CA TRP A 83 4.40 -4.82 -4.19
C TRP A 83 4.32 -4.66 -2.68
N VAL A 84 3.14 -4.35 -2.21
CA VAL A 84 2.76 -4.35 -0.79
C VAL A 84 1.41 -5.04 -0.63
N THR A 85 1.29 -5.90 0.38
CA THR A 85 0.03 -6.57 0.73
C THR A 85 -0.54 -5.96 2.00
N ALA A 86 -1.85 -5.71 1.99
CA ALA A 86 -2.64 -5.29 3.14
C ALA A 86 -3.83 -6.22 3.36
N TYR A 87 -4.10 -6.56 4.61
CA TYR A 87 -5.27 -7.32 5.01
C TYR A 87 -6.45 -6.37 5.24
N LEU A 88 -7.63 -6.81 4.84
CA LEU A 88 -8.84 -5.99 4.79
C LEU A 88 -9.88 -6.48 5.78
N GLU A 89 -10.44 -5.54 6.53
CA GLU A 89 -11.63 -5.74 7.36
C GLU A 89 -12.68 -4.71 6.94
N LYS A 90 -13.95 -5.13 6.81
CA LYS A 90 -15.02 -4.21 6.36
C LYS A 90 -15.18 -3.03 7.31
N GLY A 91 -15.28 -1.84 6.73
CA GLY A 91 -15.44 -0.58 7.49
C GLY A 91 -14.12 -0.02 8.02
N GLU A 92 -13.02 -0.75 7.92
CA GLU A 92 -11.72 -0.24 8.36
C GLU A 92 -11.00 0.53 7.25
N LYS A 93 -10.26 1.52 7.70
CA LYS A 93 -9.34 2.28 6.86
C LYS A 93 -7.93 1.69 6.99
N VAL A 94 -7.35 1.34 5.86
CA VAL A 94 -5.94 0.94 5.77
C VAL A 94 -5.09 2.12 5.30
N THR A 95 -3.93 2.32 5.92
CA THR A 95 -2.94 3.31 5.48
C THR A 95 -1.60 2.64 5.21
N ILE A 96 -0.98 3.00 4.08
CA ILE A 96 0.31 2.46 3.64
C ILE A 96 1.30 3.62 3.55
N THR A 97 2.40 3.54 4.29
CA THR A 97 3.41 4.61 4.33
C THR A 97 4.82 4.05 4.31
N GLY A 98 5.77 4.83 3.82
CA GLY A 98 7.17 4.47 3.80
C GLY A 98 7.85 4.84 2.49
N ASP A 99 8.95 4.17 2.22
CA ASP A 99 9.78 4.38 1.05
C ASP A 99 9.53 3.26 0.03
N ALA A 100 9.09 3.61 -1.18
CA ALA A 100 8.80 2.65 -2.25
C ALA A 100 10.04 1.87 -2.70
N ASP A 101 11.22 2.44 -2.49
CA ASP A 101 12.47 1.76 -2.73
C ASP A 101 12.71 0.55 -1.82
N TYR A 102 12.01 0.48 -0.69
CA TYR A 102 12.11 -0.59 0.29
C TYR A 102 10.72 -1.20 0.58
N PRO A 103 10.07 -1.87 -0.39
CA PRO A 103 8.70 -2.34 -0.25
C PRO A 103 8.49 -3.28 0.94
N ALA A 104 9.48 -4.11 1.27
CA ALA A 104 9.44 -4.99 2.44
C ALA A 104 9.37 -4.25 3.79
N MET A 105 9.77 -2.98 3.82
CA MET A 105 9.77 -2.12 5.00
C MET A 105 8.55 -1.20 5.09
N LEU A 106 7.65 -1.24 4.12
CA LEU A 106 6.44 -0.42 4.12
C LEU A 106 5.58 -0.72 5.34
N ARG A 107 5.09 0.35 5.94
CA ARG A 107 4.22 0.29 7.10
C ARG A 107 2.77 0.26 6.63
N VAL A 108 2.08 -0.82 6.95
CA VAL A 108 0.65 -0.98 6.70
C VAL A 108 -0.07 -0.88 8.04
N LYS A 109 -1.00 0.06 8.18
CA LYS A 109 -1.78 0.33 9.38
C LYS A 109 -3.27 0.20 9.09
N GLY A 110 -4.05 -0.17 10.11
CA GLY A 110 -5.47 -0.44 10.02
C GLY A 110 -5.75 -1.94 10.06
N GLY A 111 -6.53 -2.35 11.07
CA GLY A 111 -6.78 -3.74 11.38
C GLY A 111 -5.65 -4.43 12.15
N ARG A 112 -6.04 -5.39 12.96
CA ARG A 112 -5.14 -6.08 13.89
C ARG A 112 -3.99 -6.80 13.19
N ILE A 113 -4.25 -7.40 12.02
CA ILE A 113 -3.23 -8.15 11.28
C ILE A 113 -2.17 -7.20 10.71
N ASN A 114 -2.57 -6.13 10.04
CA ASN A 114 -1.66 -5.14 9.47
C ASN A 114 -0.78 -4.51 10.54
N ASP A 115 -1.37 -4.14 11.67
CA ASP A 115 -0.64 -3.52 12.79
C ASP A 115 0.41 -4.44 13.37
N ARG A 116 0.07 -5.74 13.56
CA ARG A 116 0.99 -6.75 14.07
C ARG A 116 2.15 -7.01 13.09
N LEU A 117 1.85 -7.19 11.81
CA LEU A 117 2.87 -7.39 10.78
C LEU A 117 3.79 -6.17 10.65
N SER A 118 3.24 -4.95 10.74
CA SER A 118 4.05 -3.73 10.72
C SER A 118 4.96 -3.60 11.95
N ALA A 119 4.53 -4.09 13.11
CA ALA A 119 5.40 -4.14 14.29
C ALA A 119 6.56 -5.10 14.08
N ILE A 120 6.33 -6.31 13.57
CA ILE A 120 7.37 -7.29 13.23
C ILE A 120 8.34 -6.72 12.19
N ARG A 121 7.84 -6.14 11.10
CA ARG A 121 8.68 -5.51 10.07
C ARG A 121 9.57 -4.40 10.65
N LYS A 122 9.06 -3.64 11.62
CA LYS A 122 9.83 -2.60 12.31
C LYS A 122 11.02 -3.19 13.09
N GLU A 123 10.81 -4.31 13.75
CA GLU A 123 11.87 -5.02 14.48
C GLU A 123 12.92 -5.60 13.52
N MET A 124 12.48 -6.09 12.37
CA MET A 124 13.33 -6.65 11.31
C MET A 124 13.95 -5.57 10.40
N ALA A 125 13.62 -4.30 10.56
CA ALA A 125 14.01 -3.24 9.64
C ALA A 125 15.51 -3.19 9.30
N PRO A 126 16.46 -3.38 10.24
CA PRO A 126 17.88 -3.37 9.91
C PRO A 126 18.25 -4.48 8.91
N LEU A 127 17.73 -5.70 9.12
CA LEU A 127 17.99 -6.86 8.25
C LEU A 127 17.32 -6.69 6.87
N LEU A 128 16.09 -6.25 6.84
CA LEU A 128 15.37 -5.98 5.58
C LEU A 128 16.06 -4.90 4.75
N LYS A 129 16.61 -3.88 5.40
CA LYS A 129 17.38 -2.84 4.74
C LYS A 129 18.69 -3.40 4.16
N GLU A 130 19.45 -4.15 4.95
CA GLU A 130 20.68 -4.78 4.47
C GLU A 130 20.41 -5.69 3.28
N GLN A 131 19.38 -6.54 3.35
CA GLN A 131 18.95 -7.40 2.24
C GLN A 131 18.68 -6.59 0.96
N ALA A 132 17.87 -5.52 1.07
CA ALA A 132 17.55 -4.68 -0.07
C ALA A 132 18.78 -3.99 -0.67
N ASP A 133 19.67 -3.48 0.18
CA ASP A 133 20.89 -2.82 -0.27
C ASP A 133 21.85 -3.81 -0.96
N LEU A 134 21.97 -5.05 -0.47
CA LEU A 134 22.77 -6.10 -1.11
C LEU A 134 22.19 -6.49 -2.48
N ILE A 135 20.89 -6.66 -2.58
CA ILE A 135 20.21 -6.96 -3.86
C ILE A 135 20.46 -5.83 -4.88
N ARG A 136 20.36 -4.56 -4.45
CA ARG A 136 20.65 -3.42 -5.33
C ARG A 136 22.11 -3.41 -5.81
N GLN A 137 23.05 -3.68 -4.92
CA GLN A 137 24.47 -3.75 -5.27
C GLN A 137 24.75 -4.87 -6.28
N LEU A 138 24.17 -6.07 -6.06
CA LEU A 138 24.30 -7.20 -6.99
C LEU A 138 23.70 -6.84 -8.37
N ASN A 139 22.50 -6.27 -8.38
CA ASN A 139 21.84 -5.87 -9.63
C ASN A 139 22.63 -4.76 -10.38
N LYS A 140 23.24 -3.84 -9.64
CA LYS A 140 24.10 -2.81 -10.22
C LYS A 140 25.35 -3.44 -10.85
N LYS A 141 26.04 -4.32 -10.14
CA LYS A 141 27.22 -5.05 -10.65
C LYS A 141 26.89 -5.85 -11.90
N ASN A 142 25.80 -6.62 -11.87
CA ASN A 142 25.36 -7.40 -13.02
C ASN A 142 25.11 -6.54 -14.26
N ARG A 143 24.57 -5.33 -14.06
CA ARG A 143 24.33 -4.38 -15.18
C ARG A 143 25.62 -3.75 -15.70
N GLU A 144 26.58 -3.51 -14.85
CA GLU A 144 27.85 -2.88 -15.21
C GLU A 144 28.89 -3.88 -15.75
N ASN A 145 28.54 -5.19 -15.85
CA ASN A 145 29.47 -6.27 -16.23
C ASN A 145 30.79 -6.24 -15.45
N LEU A 146 30.73 -5.81 -14.17
CA LEU A 146 31.91 -5.79 -13.30
C LEU A 146 32.20 -7.21 -12.82
N ASN A 147 33.09 -7.91 -13.55
CA ASN A 147 33.59 -9.24 -13.18
C ASN A 147 34.50 -9.19 -11.96
N SER A 148 33.96 -9.16 -10.75
CA SER A 148 34.72 -9.53 -9.58
C SER A 148 34.03 -10.68 -8.86
N SER A 149 34.33 -11.88 -9.27
CA SER A 149 33.73 -13.12 -8.75
C SER A 149 33.85 -13.28 -7.23
N ILE A 150 34.88 -12.71 -6.63
CA ILE A 150 35.11 -12.79 -5.17
C ILE A 150 34.10 -11.93 -4.39
N GLU A 151 33.90 -10.68 -4.80
CA GLU A 151 32.95 -9.78 -4.13
C GLU A 151 31.48 -10.17 -4.36
N GLU A 152 31.17 -10.76 -5.51
CA GLU A 152 29.85 -11.33 -5.78
C GLU A 152 29.54 -12.51 -4.86
N ALA A 153 30.55 -13.38 -4.66
CA ALA A 153 30.42 -14.52 -3.74
C ALA A 153 30.24 -14.06 -2.28
N ASP A 154 30.95 -13.03 -1.83
CA ASP A 154 30.79 -12.46 -0.49
C ASP A 154 29.41 -11.85 -0.29
N MET A 155 28.94 -11.03 -1.26
CA MET A 155 27.60 -10.46 -1.18
C MET A 155 26.50 -11.51 -1.20
N ALA A 156 26.64 -12.56 -2.02
CA ALA A 156 25.69 -13.65 -2.07
C ALA A 156 25.67 -14.44 -0.74
N SER A 157 26.85 -14.67 -0.12
CA SER A 157 26.94 -15.31 1.19
C SER A 157 26.21 -14.50 2.26
N ARG A 158 26.47 -13.20 2.35
CA ARG A 158 25.81 -12.30 3.32
C ARG A 158 24.29 -12.23 3.10
N LEU A 159 23.83 -12.28 1.84
CA LEU A 159 22.40 -12.33 1.54
C LEU A 159 21.77 -13.64 2.01
N ALA A 160 22.47 -14.76 1.86
CA ALA A 160 22.02 -16.07 2.35
C ALA A 160 21.92 -16.07 3.89
N ASP A 161 22.87 -15.48 4.59
CA ASP A 161 22.85 -15.36 6.05
C ASP A 161 21.65 -14.57 6.54
N VAL A 162 21.35 -13.42 5.92
CA VAL A 162 20.18 -12.60 6.27
C VAL A 162 18.86 -13.33 5.98
N ASN A 163 18.78 -14.12 4.94
CA ASN A 163 17.58 -14.90 4.60
C ASN A 163 17.37 -16.13 5.48
N SER A 164 18.38 -16.55 6.22
CA SER A 164 18.34 -17.72 7.11
C SER A 164 17.85 -17.40 8.53
N LEU A 165 17.68 -16.12 8.84
CA LEU A 165 17.17 -15.59 10.11
C LEU A 165 15.65 -15.45 10.09
#